data_911e22be73c9e7a226f3f4b0199e4d5b
#
_entry.id   911e22be73c9e7a226f3f4b0199e4d5b
#
_cell.length_a   1.000
_cell.length_b   1.000
_cell.length_c   1.000
_cell.angle_alpha   90.00
_cell.angle_beta   90.00
_cell.angle_gamma   90.00
#
_symmetry.space_group_name_H-M   'P 1'
#
loop_
_entity.id
_entity.type
_entity.pdbx_description
1 polymer ?
#
loop_
_entity_poly.entity_id
_entity_poly.type
_entity_poly.pdbx_seq_one_letter_code
_entity_poly.pdbx_strand_id
1 'polypeptide(L)'
;MLQFRRLVLSVVSALALASPVYAGKLAIVIDDFGYRPHNENQVLAMPSAISVAVLPNAPHAREMATKAHNSGHEVLIHLPMAPLSKQPLEKDTLRPDMSSDEIERIIRDAYGKVPFAVGLNNHMGSAMTSSLFGMQKVMQALERYNLYFLDSMTIGNSQSMRAAQGTGVKVIKRKVFLDDTQNEADIRFQFNRAVKLAQRTGSAIAIGHPHPSTVRVLQQMLPTLPSDITLVRPSDLLNEPQVDTSRPDNSTPPGSNQGTEQKNPFRGVQVCKPKQPPEPVYATRFFTVIGESVSQSSLVTYLQHQWQGWGKKA
;
A
#
# COMPACT_ATOMS: atom_id res chain seq x y z
N MET A 1 -51.25 -20.10 -33.56
CA MET A 1 -50.83 -20.28 -32.15
C MET A 1 -49.40 -20.82 -31.98
N LEU A 2 -48.93 -21.77 -32.82
CA LEU A 2 -47.56 -22.32 -32.68
C LEU A 2 -46.43 -21.30 -32.97
N GLN A 3 -46.61 -20.41 -33.92
CA GLN A 3 -45.62 -19.38 -34.26
C GLN A 3 -45.48 -18.31 -33.18
N PHE A 4 -46.55 -17.94 -32.49
CA PHE A 4 -46.53 -16.98 -31.40
C PHE A 4 -45.78 -17.54 -30.16
N ARG A 5 -45.93 -18.83 -29.88
CA ARG A 5 -45.20 -19.51 -28.80
C ARG A 5 -43.70 -19.59 -29.07
N ARG A 6 -43.27 -19.80 -30.32
CA ARG A 6 -41.84 -19.81 -30.68
C ARG A 6 -41.19 -18.42 -30.57
N LEU A 7 -41.92 -17.35 -30.91
CA LEU A 7 -41.43 -15.97 -30.78
C LEU A 7 -41.27 -15.58 -29.32
N VAL A 8 -42.24 -15.93 -28.47
CA VAL A 8 -42.15 -15.60 -27.01
C VAL A 8 -41.03 -16.39 -26.34
N LEU A 9 -40.79 -17.66 -26.68
CA LEU A 9 -39.66 -18.42 -26.13
C LEU A 9 -38.30 -17.85 -26.58
N SER A 10 -38.17 -17.37 -27.83
CA SER A 10 -36.94 -16.78 -28.33
C SER A 10 -36.59 -15.43 -27.63
N VAL A 11 -37.61 -14.60 -27.31
CA VAL A 11 -37.43 -13.34 -26.62
C VAL A 11 -37.09 -13.55 -25.15
N VAL A 12 -37.68 -14.53 -24.48
CA VAL A 12 -37.39 -14.89 -23.10
C VAL A 12 -35.96 -15.46 -22.96
N SER A 13 -35.53 -16.30 -23.94
CA SER A 13 -34.15 -16.82 -23.95
C SER A 13 -33.08 -15.74 -24.21
N ALA A 14 -33.39 -14.69 -24.96
CA ALA A 14 -32.47 -13.59 -25.21
C ALA A 14 -32.31 -12.64 -23.99
N LEU A 15 -33.34 -12.49 -23.16
CA LEU A 15 -33.26 -11.71 -21.92
C LEU A 15 -32.51 -12.42 -20.78
N ALA A 16 -32.41 -13.76 -20.83
CA ALA A 16 -31.76 -14.52 -19.73
C ALA A 16 -30.23 -14.53 -19.78
N LEU A 17 -29.59 -13.94 -20.82
CA LEU A 17 -28.14 -13.96 -21.00
C LEU A 17 -27.42 -12.60 -20.66
N ALA A 18 -28.17 -11.58 -20.27
CA ALA A 18 -27.59 -10.34 -19.77
C ALA A 18 -27.16 -10.52 -18.32
N SER A 19 -26.01 -11.19 -18.08
CA SER A 19 -25.34 -11.10 -16.79
C SER A 19 -25.10 -9.62 -16.48
N PRO A 20 -25.46 -9.12 -15.29
CA PRO A 20 -25.14 -7.75 -14.93
C PRO A 20 -23.61 -7.59 -14.97
N VAL A 21 -23.12 -6.84 -15.93
CA VAL A 21 -21.72 -6.40 -15.94
C VAL A 21 -21.61 -5.39 -14.80
N TYR A 22 -21.13 -5.83 -13.64
CA TYR A 22 -20.80 -4.92 -12.56
C TYR A 22 -19.60 -4.09 -13.03
N ALA A 23 -19.81 -2.77 -13.12
CA ALA A 23 -18.71 -1.85 -13.41
C ALA A 23 -17.65 -1.98 -12.31
N GLY A 24 -16.40 -2.20 -12.71
CA GLY A 24 -15.29 -2.21 -11.78
C GLY A 24 -15.06 -0.81 -11.21
N LYS A 25 -14.77 -0.69 -9.91
CA LYS A 25 -14.54 0.58 -9.22
C LYS A 25 -13.04 0.82 -9.08
N LEU A 26 -12.53 1.92 -9.62
CA LEU A 26 -11.12 2.32 -9.50
C LEU A 26 -11.04 3.58 -8.64
N ALA A 27 -10.36 3.51 -7.50
CA ALA A 27 -9.98 4.68 -6.73
C ALA A 27 -8.51 5.02 -6.97
N ILE A 28 -8.22 6.30 -7.17
CA ILE A 28 -6.85 6.81 -7.32
C ILE A 28 -6.60 7.86 -6.25
N VAL A 29 -5.50 7.71 -5.52
CA VAL A 29 -5.04 8.66 -4.51
C VAL A 29 -3.68 9.19 -4.93
N ILE A 30 -3.50 10.50 -4.82
CA ILE A 30 -2.21 11.15 -5.04
C ILE A 30 -1.69 11.65 -3.70
N ASP A 31 -0.60 11.02 -3.24
CA ASP A 31 0.08 11.29 -1.98
C ASP A 31 1.02 12.50 -2.08
N ASP A 32 1.69 12.88 -1.01
CA ASP A 32 2.72 13.93 -0.91
C ASP A 32 2.27 15.35 -1.30
N PHE A 33 0.99 15.68 -1.13
CA PHE A 33 0.49 17.03 -1.38
C PHE A 33 1.01 18.04 -0.32
N GLY A 34 1.24 19.25 -0.78
CA GLY A 34 1.63 20.41 0.04
C GLY A 34 3.05 20.91 -0.19
N TYR A 35 3.84 20.26 -1.04
CA TYR A 35 5.22 20.68 -1.38
C TYR A 35 5.38 21.20 -2.81
N ARG A 36 4.51 20.82 -3.73
CA ARG A 36 4.66 21.07 -5.18
C ARG A 36 3.39 21.66 -5.81
N PRO A 37 2.96 22.87 -5.41
CA PRO A 37 1.67 23.43 -5.83
C PRO A 37 1.46 23.46 -7.34
N HIS A 38 2.53 23.60 -8.15
CA HIS A 38 2.43 23.59 -9.61
C HIS A 38 1.88 22.25 -10.13
N ASN A 39 2.46 21.12 -9.72
CA ASN A 39 2.01 19.80 -10.16
C ASN A 39 0.70 19.40 -9.48
N GLU A 40 0.55 19.74 -8.20
CA GLU A 40 -0.65 19.46 -7.42
C GLU A 40 -1.88 20.16 -8.01
N ASN A 41 -1.75 21.40 -8.48
CA ASN A 41 -2.83 22.09 -9.19
C ASN A 41 -3.23 21.40 -10.51
N GLN A 42 -2.30 20.74 -11.19
CA GLN A 42 -2.62 19.96 -12.38
C GLN A 42 -3.43 18.68 -12.00
N VAL A 43 -3.13 18.07 -10.85
CA VAL A 43 -3.95 16.97 -10.30
C VAL A 43 -5.35 17.46 -9.96
N LEU A 44 -5.49 18.63 -9.31
CA LEU A 44 -6.79 19.22 -8.96
C LEU A 44 -7.63 19.65 -10.16
N ALA A 45 -7.05 19.70 -11.35
CA ALA A 45 -7.79 19.90 -12.60
C ALA A 45 -8.30 18.59 -13.23
N MET A 46 -7.98 17.43 -12.65
CA MET A 46 -8.47 16.12 -13.08
C MET A 46 -9.86 15.83 -12.47
N PRO A 47 -10.51 14.70 -12.82
CA PRO A 47 -11.81 14.34 -12.25
C PRO A 47 -11.81 14.32 -10.71
N SER A 48 -12.82 14.91 -10.08
CA SER A 48 -12.92 15.07 -8.62
C SER A 48 -13.04 13.75 -7.83
N ALA A 49 -13.22 12.61 -8.51
CA ALA A 49 -13.15 11.30 -7.91
C ALA A 49 -11.70 10.88 -7.54
N ILE A 50 -10.68 11.56 -8.09
CA ILE A 50 -9.31 11.41 -7.60
C ILE A 50 -9.22 12.05 -6.22
N SER A 51 -8.63 11.34 -5.26
CA SER A 51 -8.41 11.83 -3.92
C SER A 51 -6.96 12.27 -3.73
N VAL A 52 -6.73 13.15 -2.78
CA VAL A 52 -5.38 13.64 -2.47
C VAL A 52 -5.06 13.42 -1.00
N ALA A 53 -3.81 13.06 -0.71
CA ALA A 53 -3.34 12.90 0.65
C ALA A 53 -2.23 13.93 0.95
N VAL A 54 -2.46 14.73 1.98
CA VAL A 54 -1.70 15.95 2.26
C VAL A 54 -0.77 15.71 3.45
N LEU A 55 0.52 15.99 3.27
CA LEU A 55 1.53 15.97 4.34
C LEU A 55 1.27 17.12 5.32
N PRO A 56 0.97 16.86 6.61
CA PRO A 56 0.51 17.91 7.53
C PRO A 56 1.56 18.97 7.85
N ASN A 57 2.85 18.64 7.70
CA ASN A 57 3.96 19.56 7.94
C ASN A 57 4.49 20.23 6.66
N ALA A 58 3.86 19.97 5.51
CA ALA A 58 4.22 20.62 4.26
C ALA A 58 3.87 22.12 4.29
N PRO A 59 4.66 22.99 3.65
CA PRO A 59 4.47 24.45 3.70
C PRO A 59 3.12 24.92 3.18
N HIS A 60 2.53 24.18 2.22
CA HIS A 60 1.24 24.50 1.61
C HIS A 60 0.11 23.54 2.03
N ALA A 61 0.29 22.78 3.14
CA ALA A 61 -0.66 21.74 3.54
C ALA A 61 -2.11 22.25 3.63
N ARG A 62 -2.36 23.29 4.40
CA ARG A 62 -3.70 23.86 4.59
C ARG A 62 -4.27 24.45 3.29
N GLU A 63 -3.44 25.14 2.53
CA GLU A 63 -3.83 25.74 1.25
C GLU A 63 -4.30 24.66 0.27
N MET A 64 -3.48 23.62 0.08
CA MET A 64 -3.76 22.57 -0.89
C MET A 64 -4.92 21.67 -0.45
N ALA A 65 -5.06 21.38 0.85
CA ALA A 65 -6.22 20.68 1.38
C ALA A 65 -7.53 21.47 1.13
N THR A 66 -7.53 22.76 1.41
CA THR A 66 -8.70 23.64 1.16
C THR A 66 -9.03 23.71 -0.31
N LYS A 67 -8.03 23.86 -1.17
CA LYS A 67 -8.21 23.93 -2.62
C LYS A 67 -8.75 22.62 -3.19
N ALA A 68 -8.22 21.49 -2.74
CA ALA A 68 -8.69 20.17 -3.13
C ALA A 68 -10.18 19.98 -2.76
N HIS A 69 -10.54 20.28 -1.51
CA HIS A 69 -11.92 20.22 -1.07
C HIS A 69 -12.85 21.11 -1.90
N ASN A 70 -12.46 22.35 -2.15
CA ASN A 70 -13.26 23.30 -2.94
C ASN A 70 -13.41 22.86 -4.41
N SER A 71 -12.47 22.08 -4.93
CA SER A 71 -12.53 21.46 -6.26
C SER A 71 -13.27 20.12 -6.26
N GLY A 72 -13.81 19.70 -5.11
CA GLY A 72 -14.63 18.49 -4.96
C GLY A 72 -13.83 17.20 -4.73
N HIS A 73 -12.50 17.27 -4.58
CA HIS A 73 -11.68 16.10 -4.27
C HIS A 73 -11.80 15.70 -2.81
N GLU A 74 -11.73 14.39 -2.56
CA GLU A 74 -11.61 13.86 -1.21
C GLU A 74 -10.20 14.11 -0.68
N VAL A 75 -10.11 14.57 0.58
CA VAL A 75 -8.85 14.90 1.25
C VAL A 75 -8.53 13.88 2.33
N LEU A 76 -7.30 13.38 2.33
CA LEU A 76 -6.74 12.54 3.37
C LEU A 76 -5.55 13.23 4.04
N ILE A 77 -5.27 12.84 5.27
CA ILE A 77 -4.00 13.17 5.95
C ILE A 77 -2.96 12.14 5.52
N HIS A 78 -1.85 12.57 4.92
CA HIS A 78 -0.70 11.73 4.61
C HIS A 78 0.29 11.79 5.77
N LEU A 79 0.17 10.88 6.75
CA LEU A 79 0.90 10.99 8.01
C LEU A 79 2.22 10.23 7.97
N PRO A 80 3.37 10.91 8.24
CA PRO A 80 4.66 10.24 8.34
C PRO A 80 4.66 9.15 9.41
N MET A 81 5.11 7.95 9.03
CA MET A 81 5.23 6.78 9.89
C MET A 81 6.60 6.12 9.70
N ALA A 82 7.19 5.61 10.77
CA ALA A 82 8.54 5.07 10.78
C ALA A 82 8.69 3.87 9.82
N PRO A 83 9.65 3.93 8.88
CA PRO A 83 10.03 2.81 8.04
C PRO A 83 10.98 1.86 8.76
N LEU A 84 11.17 0.65 8.22
CA LEU A 84 12.24 -0.28 8.65
C LEU A 84 13.63 0.18 8.22
N SER A 85 13.72 1.00 7.17
CA SER A 85 14.97 1.56 6.69
C SER A 85 15.50 2.64 7.64
N LYS A 86 16.84 2.79 7.69
CA LYS A 86 17.52 3.81 8.48
C LYS A 86 17.57 5.14 7.72
N GLN A 87 16.44 5.75 7.46
CA GLN A 87 16.36 7.08 6.84
C GLN A 87 16.13 8.14 7.93
N PRO A 88 16.53 9.40 7.70
CA PRO A 88 16.12 10.51 8.55
C PRO A 88 14.58 10.58 8.60
N LEU A 89 14.05 10.72 9.79
CA LEU A 89 12.59 10.81 9.99
C LEU A 89 12.14 12.26 9.90
N GLU A 90 11.00 12.48 9.28
CA GLU A 90 10.33 13.77 9.32
C GLU A 90 9.84 14.10 10.74
N LYS A 91 9.61 15.39 10.97
CA LYS A 91 9.00 15.84 12.22
C LYS A 91 7.63 15.19 12.40
N ASP A 92 7.32 14.83 13.65
CA ASP A 92 6.05 14.20 14.03
C ASP A 92 5.81 12.83 13.33
N THR A 93 6.87 12.11 12.91
CA THR A 93 6.76 10.73 12.41
C THR A 93 6.31 9.80 13.52
N LEU A 94 5.22 9.07 13.29
CA LEU A 94 4.72 8.05 14.23
C LEU A 94 5.68 6.86 14.32
N ARG A 95 6.01 6.42 15.54
CA ARG A 95 6.87 5.27 15.82
C ARG A 95 6.17 4.25 16.72
N PRO A 96 6.46 2.96 16.59
CA PRO A 96 5.83 1.89 17.39
C PRO A 96 6.02 2.04 18.91
N ASP A 97 7.13 2.64 19.33
CA ASP A 97 7.52 2.85 20.74
C ASP A 97 6.84 4.05 21.41
N MET A 98 6.17 4.91 20.66
CA MET A 98 5.47 6.08 21.19
C MET A 98 4.32 5.68 22.12
N SER A 99 4.06 6.51 23.12
CA SER A 99 2.87 6.41 23.97
C SER A 99 1.58 6.70 23.19
N SER A 100 0.45 6.29 23.74
CA SER A 100 -0.88 6.62 23.14
C SER A 100 -1.11 8.12 23.07
N ASP A 101 -0.70 8.85 24.11
CA ASP A 101 -0.86 10.31 24.21
C ASP A 101 -0.02 11.05 23.13
N GLU A 102 1.21 10.58 22.88
CA GLU A 102 2.05 11.16 21.81
C GLU A 102 1.45 10.91 20.43
N ILE A 103 0.99 9.69 20.16
CA ILE A 103 0.33 9.35 18.88
C ILE A 103 -0.94 10.19 18.71
N GLU A 104 -1.77 10.29 19.75
CA GLU A 104 -2.98 11.11 19.70
C GLU A 104 -2.68 12.59 19.48
N ARG A 105 -1.67 13.13 20.16
CA ARG A 105 -1.22 14.53 19.96
C ARG A 105 -0.84 14.77 18.51
N ILE A 106 -0.04 13.88 17.93
CA ILE A 106 0.42 14.03 16.54
C ILE A 106 -0.75 13.95 15.55
N ILE A 107 -1.66 13.00 15.75
CA ILE A 107 -2.85 12.84 14.88
C ILE A 107 -3.77 14.06 15.01
N ARG A 108 -4.00 14.57 16.22
CA ARG A 108 -4.79 15.78 16.46
C ARG A 108 -4.19 16.99 15.77
N ASP A 109 -2.87 17.17 15.91
CA ASP A 109 -2.16 18.28 15.28
C ASP A 109 -2.21 18.19 13.75
N ALA A 110 -2.06 16.98 13.21
CA ALA A 110 -2.20 16.71 11.77
C ALA A 110 -3.62 17.01 11.27
N TYR A 111 -4.65 16.57 12.00
CA TYR A 111 -6.04 16.86 11.69
C TYR A 111 -6.34 18.37 11.66
N GLY A 112 -5.76 19.12 12.61
CA GLY A 112 -5.87 20.58 12.64
C GLY A 112 -5.17 21.29 11.47
N LYS A 113 -4.13 20.69 10.88
CA LYS A 113 -3.36 21.25 9.76
C LYS A 113 -3.96 20.92 8.41
N VAL A 114 -4.61 19.77 8.27
CA VAL A 114 -5.21 19.28 7.03
C VAL A 114 -6.75 19.33 7.16
N PRO A 115 -7.38 20.50 6.91
CA PRO A 115 -8.83 20.63 7.02
C PRO A 115 -9.54 19.76 5.99
N PHE A 116 -10.81 19.39 6.30
CA PHE A 116 -11.68 18.59 5.44
C PHE A 116 -11.23 17.13 5.25
N ALA A 117 -10.20 16.67 5.96
CA ALA A 117 -9.77 15.28 5.88
C ALA A 117 -10.85 14.32 6.41
N VAL A 118 -11.14 13.28 5.63
CA VAL A 118 -12.09 12.20 5.96
C VAL A 118 -11.41 10.86 6.21
N GLY A 119 -10.11 10.78 5.95
CA GLY A 119 -9.29 9.60 6.17
C GLY A 119 -7.84 9.98 6.39
N LEU A 120 -7.05 8.97 6.73
CA LEU A 120 -5.62 9.06 6.92
C LEU A 120 -4.93 7.89 6.22
N ASN A 121 -3.82 8.15 5.53
CA ASN A 121 -2.94 7.10 5.03
C ASN A 121 -1.50 7.30 5.52
N ASN A 122 -0.70 6.24 5.45
CA ASN A 122 0.68 6.29 5.91
C ASN A 122 1.65 6.74 4.82
N HIS A 123 2.42 7.81 5.10
CA HIS A 123 3.67 8.12 4.40
C HIS A 123 4.77 7.21 4.94
N MET A 124 5.44 6.44 4.05
CA MET A 124 6.34 5.36 4.47
C MET A 124 5.63 4.36 5.43
N GLY A 125 6.24 4.03 6.57
CA GLY A 125 5.56 3.38 7.68
C GLY A 125 5.72 1.86 7.76
N SER A 126 6.70 1.24 7.10
CA SER A 126 6.87 -0.22 7.13
C SER A 126 7.14 -0.77 8.53
N ALA A 127 7.84 -0.03 9.42
CA ALA A 127 8.00 -0.42 10.82
C ALA A 127 6.71 -0.17 11.63
N MET A 128 6.07 0.99 11.43
CA MET A 128 4.86 1.34 12.18
C MET A 128 3.69 0.42 11.83
N THR A 129 3.40 0.22 10.54
CA THR A 129 2.26 -0.60 10.09
C THR A 129 2.45 -2.10 10.37
N SER A 130 3.69 -2.61 10.51
CA SER A 130 3.95 -3.98 10.93
C SER A 130 3.81 -4.19 12.45
N SER A 131 3.73 -3.13 13.25
CA SER A 131 3.52 -3.19 14.69
C SER A 131 2.05 -3.21 15.05
N LEU A 132 1.55 -4.35 15.56
CA LEU A 132 0.16 -4.45 16.01
C LEU A 132 -0.14 -3.42 17.12
N PHE A 133 0.71 -3.34 18.14
CA PHE A 133 0.51 -2.43 19.27
C PHE A 133 0.61 -0.95 18.87
N GLY A 134 1.54 -0.62 17.97
CA GLY A 134 1.63 0.72 17.40
C GLY A 134 0.37 1.11 16.64
N MET A 135 -0.09 0.23 15.73
CA MET A 135 -1.28 0.49 14.94
C MET A 135 -2.57 0.49 15.77
N GLN A 136 -2.68 -0.28 16.87
CA GLN A 136 -3.83 -0.21 17.78
C GLN A 136 -3.99 1.19 18.39
N LYS A 137 -2.89 1.82 18.79
CA LYS A 137 -2.91 3.21 19.30
C LYS A 137 -3.34 4.19 18.21
N VAL A 138 -2.88 3.98 16.97
CA VAL A 138 -3.31 4.79 15.82
C VAL A 138 -4.81 4.65 15.60
N MET A 139 -5.35 3.42 15.55
CA MET A 139 -6.78 3.19 15.31
C MET A 139 -7.65 3.81 16.42
N GLN A 140 -7.23 3.68 17.68
CA GLN A 140 -7.92 4.33 18.82
C GLN A 140 -7.94 5.86 18.70
N ALA A 141 -6.85 6.47 18.22
CA ALA A 141 -6.82 7.91 17.98
C ALA A 141 -7.71 8.31 16.80
N LEU A 142 -7.68 7.56 15.68
CA LEU A 142 -8.50 7.85 14.49
C LEU A 142 -10.01 7.76 14.76
N GLU A 143 -10.44 6.85 15.62
CA GLU A 143 -11.86 6.68 15.99
C GLU A 143 -12.46 7.98 16.54
N ARG A 144 -11.67 8.77 17.30
CA ARG A 144 -12.11 10.06 17.87
C ARG A 144 -12.41 11.13 16.83
N TYR A 145 -11.82 11.01 15.63
CA TYR A 145 -11.96 11.97 14.52
C TYR A 145 -12.86 11.45 13.41
N ASN A 146 -13.43 10.24 13.55
CA ASN A 146 -14.24 9.57 12.52
C ASN A 146 -13.50 9.46 11.18
N LEU A 147 -12.18 9.22 11.23
CA LEU A 147 -11.33 9.04 10.06
C LEU A 147 -11.22 7.55 9.71
N TYR A 148 -11.32 7.20 8.43
CA TYR A 148 -10.93 5.88 7.97
C TYR A 148 -9.41 5.79 7.77
N PHE A 149 -8.87 4.58 7.70
CA PHE A 149 -7.46 4.35 7.41
C PHE A 149 -7.29 3.69 6.04
N LEU A 150 -6.50 4.34 5.16
CA LEU A 150 -6.03 3.75 3.91
C LEU A 150 -4.59 3.27 4.11
N ASP A 151 -4.42 1.96 4.18
CA ASP A 151 -3.10 1.35 4.25
C ASP A 151 -2.39 1.45 2.91
N SER A 152 -1.32 2.25 2.86
CA SER A 152 -0.47 2.41 1.66
C SER A 152 0.34 1.15 1.34
N MET A 153 0.23 0.09 2.16
CA MET A 153 0.86 -1.22 1.93
C MET A 153 2.36 -1.14 1.61
N THR A 154 3.09 -0.39 2.42
CA THR A 154 4.55 -0.28 2.32
C THR A 154 5.28 -1.52 2.82
N ILE A 155 4.54 -2.45 3.42
CA ILE A 155 5.01 -3.78 3.85
C ILE A 155 3.87 -4.80 3.73
N GLY A 156 4.21 -6.03 3.34
CA GLY A 156 3.21 -7.08 3.10
C GLY A 156 2.54 -7.63 4.38
N ASN A 157 3.21 -7.56 5.54
CA ASN A 157 2.68 -8.04 6.82
C ASN A 157 2.07 -6.93 7.68
N SER A 158 1.50 -5.89 7.05
CA SER A 158 0.81 -4.81 7.77
C SER A 158 -0.27 -5.35 8.72
N GLN A 159 -0.32 -4.78 9.93
CA GLN A 159 -1.26 -5.12 10.98
C GLN A 159 -2.48 -4.18 11.03
N SER A 160 -2.61 -3.25 10.09
CA SER A 160 -3.66 -2.22 10.09
C SER A 160 -5.07 -2.79 10.25
N MET A 161 -5.44 -3.80 9.45
CA MET A 161 -6.74 -4.48 9.52
C MET A 161 -6.99 -5.14 10.88
N ARG A 162 -5.96 -5.80 11.42
CA ARG A 162 -6.05 -6.46 12.73
C ARG A 162 -6.13 -5.46 13.87
N ALA A 163 -5.40 -4.36 13.76
CA ALA A 163 -5.37 -3.30 14.75
C ALA A 163 -6.71 -2.55 14.85
N ALA A 164 -7.46 -2.48 13.76
CA ALA A 164 -8.78 -1.83 13.74
C ALA A 164 -9.91 -2.69 14.34
N GLN A 165 -9.66 -3.98 14.61
CA GLN A 165 -10.66 -4.84 15.22
C GLN A 165 -11.06 -4.31 16.60
N GLY A 166 -12.36 -4.16 16.83
CA GLY A 166 -12.91 -3.60 18.08
C GLY A 166 -12.99 -2.08 18.10
N THR A 167 -12.57 -1.38 17.05
CA THR A 167 -12.79 0.05 16.85
C THR A 167 -13.81 0.29 15.73
N GLY A 168 -14.34 1.52 15.63
CA GLY A 168 -15.19 1.95 14.53
C GLY A 168 -14.44 2.28 13.23
N VAL A 169 -13.11 2.24 13.23
CA VAL A 169 -12.27 2.65 12.10
C VAL A 169 -12.36 1.64 10.95
N LYS A 170 -12.79 2.10 9.79
CA LYS A 170 -12.74 1.31 8.56
C LYS A 170 -11.33 1.34 7.97
N VAL A 171 -10.84 0.19 7.51
CA VAL A 171 -9.52 0.06 6.88
C VAL A 171 -9.67 -0.47 5.48
N ILE A 172 -9.08 0.23 4.53
CA ILE A 172 -8.95 -0.20 3.13
C ILE A 172 -7.47 -0.23 2.74
N LYS A 173 -7.12 -0.93 1.67
CA LYS A 173 -5.72 -1.17 1.30
C LYS A 173 -5.44 -0.78 -0.15
N ARG A 174 -4.28 -0.18 -0.39
CA ARG A 174 -3.74 -0.03 -1.73
C ARG A 174 -3.52 -1.39 -2.39
N LYS A 175 -3.86 -1.49 -3.65
CA LYS A 175 -3.62 -2.67 -4.48
C LYS A 175 -2.51 -2.45 -5.52
N VAL A 176 -2.35 -1.22 -6.01
CA VAL A 176 -1.35 -0.88 -7.03
C VAL A 176 -0.61 0.39 -6.63
N PHE A 177 0.72 0.39 -6.78
CA PHE A 177 1.55 1.58 -6.72
C PHE A 177 1.80 2.05 -8.16
N LEU A 178 1.48 3.31 -8.47
CA LEU A 178 1.51 3.79 -9.85
C LEU A 178 2.93 4.13 -10.33
N ASP A 179 3.72 4.71 -9.45
CA ASP A 179 4.96 5.42 -9.79
C ASP A 179 6.13 5.06 -8.85
N ASP A 180 6.27 3.79 -8.53
CA ASP A 180 7.46 3.24 -7.86
C ASP A 180 8.74 3.58 -8.64
N THR A 181 8.63 3.64 -9.97
CA THR A 181 9.58 4.29 -10.86
C THR A 181 8.93 5.50 -11.53
N GLN A 182 9.69 6.57 -11.79
CA GLN A 182 9.16 7.77 -12.46
C GLN A 182 9.17 7.65 -14.00
N ASN A 183 9.29 6.43 -14.52
CA ASN A 183 9.22 6.16 -15.96
C ASN A 183 7.76 6.10 -16.42
N GLU A 184 7.41 6.88 -17.44
CA GLU A 184 6.02 6.93 -17.94
C GLU A 184 5.50 5.59 -18.46
N ALA A 185 6.34 4.75 -19.06
CA ALA A 185 5.91 3.44 -19.54
C ALA A 185 5.53 2.53 -18.38
N ASP A 186 6.29 2.57 -17.28
CA ASP A 186 6.01 1.79 -16.07
C ASP A 186 4.72 2.31 -15.40
N ILE A 187 4.54 3.64 -15.33
CA ILE A 187 3.32 4.24 -14.76
C ILE A 187 2.10 3.83 -15.58
N ARG A 188 2.18 3.85 -16.93
CA ARG A 188 1.10 3.36 -17.81
C ARG A 188 0.80 1.87 -17.58
N PHE A 189 1.83 1.07 -17.42
CA PHE A 189 1.68 -0.35 -17.11
C PHE A 189 0.96 -0.55 -15.78
N GLN A 190 1.34 0.17 -14.73
CA GLN A 190 0.70 0.07 -13.41
C GLN A 190 -0.75 0.62 -13.43
N PHE A 191 -1.01 1.70 -14.17
CA PHE A 191 -2.37 2.18 -14.36
C PHE A 191 -3.27 1.10 -15.02
N ASN A 192 -2.80 0.51 -16.11
CA ASN A 192 -3.54 -0.58 -16.77
C ASN A 192 -3.70 -1.81 -15.87
N ARG A 193 -2.72 -2.11 -15.02
CA ARG A 193 -2.81 -3.16 -14.01
C ARG A 193 -3.90 -2.85 -12.98
N ALA A 194 -4.02 -1.60 -12.53
CA ALA A 194 -5.08 -1.18 -11.61
C ALA A 194 -6.47 -1.32 -12.25
N VAL A 195 -6.62 -0.90 -13.51
CA VAL A 195 -7.85 -1.07 -14.30
C VAL A 195 -8.24 -2.55 -14.40
N LYS A 196 -7.32 -3.41 -14.85
CA LYS A 196 -7.57 -4.87 -14.96
C LYS A 196 -7.91 -5.50 -13.61
N LEU A 197 -7.30 -5.02 -12.53
CA LEU A 197 -7.61 -5.51 -11.20
C LEU A 197 -9.03 -5.12 -10.79
N ALA A 198 -9.43 -3.87 -11.00
CA ALA A 198 -10.79 -3.40 -10.74
C ALA A 198 -11.84 -4.21 -11.53
N GLN A 199 -11.59 -4.47 -12.83
CA GLN A 199 -12.45 -5.31 -13.65
C GLN A 199 -12.60 -6.74 -13.11
N ARG A 200 -11.50 -7.33 -12.64
CA ARG A 200 -11.48 -8.72 -12.17
C ARG A 200 -12.05 -8.91 -10.77
N THR A 201 -11.78 -7.97 -9.85
CA THR A 201 -12.12 -8.11 -8.42
C THR A 201 -13.24 -7.18 -7.95
N GLY A 202 -13.83 -6.41 -8.86
CA GLY A 202 -14.88 -5.44 -8.57
C GLY A 202 -14.33 -4.08 -8.10
N SER A 203 -13.16 -4.01 -7.46
CA SER A 203 -12.55 -2.75 -7.03
C SER A 203 -11.03 -2.81 -6.95
N ALA A 204 -10.37 -1.66 -7.15
CA ALA A 204 -8.95 -1.48 -6.88
C ALA A 204 -8.66 -0.06 -6.37
N ILE A 205 -7.66 0.07 -5.49
CA ILE A 205 -7.11 1.35 -5.04
C ILE A 205 -5.68 1.46 -5.55
N ALA A 206 -5.39 2.52 -6.31
CA ALA A 206 -4.08 2.85 -6.80
C ALA A 206 -3.56 4.12 -6.11
N ILE A 207 -2.29 4.13 -5.72
CA ILE A 207 -1.62 5.30 -5.13
C ILE A 207 -0.47 5.71 -6.03
N GLY A 208 -0.31 7.02 -6.22
CA GLY A 208 0.83 7.66 -6.88
C GLY A 208 1.16 9.00 -6.23
N HIS A 209 2.13 9.73 -6.82
CA HIS A 209 2.62 11.00 -6.30
C HIS A 209 2.51 12.10 -7.38
N PRO A 210 2.57 13.40 -7.01
CA PRO A 210 2.45 14.51 -7.97
C PRO A 210 3.76 14.74 -8.74
N HIS A 211 4.39 13.66 -9.24
CA HIS A 211 5.53 13.74 -10.13
C HIS A 211 5.07 14.19 -11.54
N PRO A 212 5.88 14.98 -12.26
CA PRO A 212 5.51 15.40 -13.61
C PRO A 212 5.14 14.27 -14.56
N SER A 213 5.83 13.11 -14.45
CA SER A 213 5.54 11.92 -15.24
C SER A 213 4.18 11.30 -14.88
N THR A 214 3.88 11.18 -13.59
CA THR A 214 2.59 10.65 -13.09
C THR A 214 1.44 11.53 -13.55
N VAL A 215 1.59 12.84 -13.39
CA VAL A 215 0.58 13.84 -13.83
C VAL A 215 0.30 13.70 -15.32
N ARG A 216 1.36 13.68 -16.17
CA ARG A 216 1.19 13.53 -17.63
C ARG A 216 0.51 12.22 -18.00
N VAL A 217 0.91 11.11 -17.40
CA VAL A 217 0.29 9.81 -17.66
C VAL A 217 -1.17 9.79 -17.26
N LEU A 218 -1.52 10.30 -16.09
CA LEU A 218 -2.92 10.35 -15.63
C LEU A 218 -3.76 11.22 -16.55
N GLN A 219 -3.28 12.40 -16.96
CA GLN A 219 -3.98 13.27 -17.91
C GLN A 219 -4.31 12.57 -19.24
N GLN A 220 -3.41 11.68 -19.69
CA GLN A 220 -3.59 10.94 -20.94
C GLN A 220 -4.45 9.69 -20.77
N MET A 221 -4.35 9.00 -19.64
CA MET A 221 -5.00 7.70 -19.44
C MET A 221 -6.42 7.82 -18.87
N LEU A 222 -6.71 8.82 -18.04
CA LEU A 222 -8.03 8.97 -17.43
C LEU A 222 -9.16 9.13 -18.48
N PRO A 223 -9.00 9.92 -19.55
CA PRO A 223 -10.02 10.01 -20.60
C PRO A 223 -10.26 8.70 -21.38
N THR A 224 -9.33 7.75 -21.29
CA THR A 224 -9.38 6.47 -22.01
C THR A 224 -9.82 5.30 -21.13
N LEU A 225 -10.33 5.58 -19.94
CA LEU A 225 -10.86 4.53 -19.06
C LEU A 225 -11.95 3.73 -19.78
N PRO A 226 -11.92 2.38 -19.70
CA PRO A 226 -12.98 1.54 -20.23
C PRO A 226 -14.35 1.89 -19.65
N SER A 227 -15.41 1.75 -20.44
CA SER A 227 -16.79 2.07 -20.02
C SER A 227 -17.32 1.19 -18.88
N ASP A 228 -16.68 0.04 -18.65
CA ASP A 228 -16.96 -0.89 -17.54
C ASP A 228 -16.14 -0.55 -16.26
N ILE A 229 -15.46 0.61 -16.23
CA ILE A 229 -14.76 1.12 -15.05
C ILE A 229 -15.35 2.45 -14.61
N THR A 230 -15.71 2.53 -13.34
CA THR A 230 -16.13 3.76 -12.69
C THR A 230 -15.02 4.28 -11.77
N LEU A 231 -14.59 5.53 -11.99
CA LEU A 231 -13.68 6.21 -11.08
C LEU A 231 -14.47 6.63 -9.83
N VAL A 232 -13.99 6.22 -8.65
CA VAL A 232 -14.64 6.44 -7.35
C VAL A 232 -13.65 6.98 -6.33
N ARG A 233 -14.14 7.52 -5.22
CA ARG A 233 -13.31 7.90 -4.06
C ARG A 233 -12.98 6.66 -3.23
N PRO A 234 -11.86 6.62 -2.49
CA PRO A 234 -11.59 5.56 -1.52
C PRO A 234 -12.72 5.37 -0.49
N SER A 235 -13.36 6.45 -0.04
CA SER A 235 -14.49 6.38 0.89
C SER A 235 -15.69 5.59 0.34
N ASP A 236 -15.90 5.56 -0.96
CA ASP A 236 -16.97 4.78 -1.61
C ASP A 236 -16.71 3.26 -1.54
N LEU A 237 -15.48 2.85 -1.17
CA LEU A 237 -15.06 1.46 -1.06
C LEU A 237 -15.03 0.92 0.38
N LEU A 238 -15.38 1.74 1.39
CA LEU A 238 -15.27 1.36 2.82
C LEU A 238 -16.19 0.19 3.22
N ASN A 239 -17.26 -0.03 2.50
CA ASN A 239 -18.23 -1.11 2.75
C ASN A 239 -18.15 -2.22 1.70
N GLU A 240 -17.21 -2.14 0.76
CA GLU A 240 -16.99 -3.19 -0.24
C GLU A 240 -16.22 -4.38 0.38
N PRO A 241 -16.50 -5.61 -0.05
CA PRO A 241 -15.71 -6.76 0.37
C PRO A 241 -14.23 -6.56 -0.02
N GLN A 242 -13.34 -6.61 0.96
CA GLN A 242 -11.89 -6.54 0.71
C GLN A 242 -11.42 -7.92 0.24
N VAL A 243 -11.34 -8.12 -1.08
CA VAL A 243 -10.78 -9.36 -1.63
C VAL A 243 -9.29 -9.42 -1.34
N ASP A 244 -8.87 -10.40 -0.55
CA ASP A 244 -7.46 -10.65 -0.28
C ASP A 244 -6.81 -11.32 -1.51
N THR A 245 -6.20 -10.52 -2.37
CA THR A 245 -5.51 -11.00 -3.58
C THR A 245 -4.12 -11.59 -3.30
N SER A 246 -3.70 -11.66 -2.03
CA SER A 246 -2.41 -12.25 -1.64
C SER A 246 -2.45 -13.79 -1.57
N ARG A 247 -3.64 -14.39 -1.57
CA ARG A 247 -3.80 -15.84 -1.73
C ARG A 247 -3.91 -16.21 -3.20
N PRO A 248 -3.09 -17.16 -3.71
CA PRO A 248 -3.38 -17.77 -5.01
C PRO A 248 -4.77 -18.37 -4.96
N ASP A 249 -5.58 -18.04 -5.96
CA ASP A 249 -6.94 -18.54 -6.07
C ASP A 249 -6.92 -20.06 -6.30
N ASN A 250 -7.15 -20.82 -5.23
CA ASN A 250 -7.35 -22.26 -5.27
C ASN A 250 -8.84 -22.65 -5.35
N SER A 251 -9.69 -21.73 -5.80
CA SER A 251 -11.09 -22.09 -6.13
C SER A 251 -11.15 -22.86 -7.44
N THR A 252 -10.97 -24.15 -7.36
CA THR A 252 -11.37 -25.08 -8.42
C THR A 252 -12.90 -25.13 -8.46
N PRO A 253 -13.55 -24.84 -9.60
CA PRO A 253 -14.99 -25.03 -9.75
C PRO A 253 -15.33 -26.51 -9.50
N PRO A 254 -16.44 -26.86 -8.85
CA PRO A 254 -16.86 -28.24 -8.72
C PRO A 254 -17.35 -28.74 -10.09
N GLY A 255 -16.61 -29.66 -10.69
CA GLY A 255 -17.08 -30.52 -11.78
C GLY A 255 -16.53 -30.23 -13.18
N SER A 256 -15.34 -30.73 -13.47
CA SER A 256 -15.06 -31.40 -14.75
C SER A 256 -13.86 -32.34 -14.59
N ASN A 257 -14.14 -33.61 -14.45
CA ASN A 257 -13.15 -34.65 -14.71
C ASN A 257 -12.87 -34.63 -16.23
N GLN A 258 -11.64 -34.25 -16.61
CA GLN A 258 -10.90 -34.91 -17.70
C GLN A 258 -9.47 -34.37 -17.70
N GLY A 259 -8.51 -35.29 -17.61
CA GLY A 259 -7.11 -35.01 -17.41
C GLY A 259 -6.39 -34.44 -18.62
N THR A 260 -5.52 -33.54 -18.33
CA THR A 260 -4.18 -33.45 -18.92
C THR A 260 -3.28 -32.89 -17.83
N GLU A 261 -2.41 -33.74 -17.32
CA GLU A 261 -1.37 -33.37 -16.35
C GLU A 261 -0.42 -32.34 -16.97
N GLN A 262 -0.67 -31.06 -16.70
CA GLN A 262 0.37 -30.06 -16.92
C GLN A 262 1.39 -30.21 -15.78
N LYS A 263 2.54 -30.83 -16.10
CA LYS A 263 3.67 -31.00 -15.18
C LYS A 263 4.10 -29.63 -14.64
N ASN A 264 3.87 -29.39 -13.36
CA ASN A 264 4.41 -28.24 -12.65
C ASN A 264 5.95 -28.35 -12.67
N PRO A 265 6.67 -27.42 -13.28
CA PRO A 265 8.13 -27.46 -13.38
C PRO A 265 8.85 -27.41 -12.02
N PHE A 266 8.14 -27.09 -10.94
CA PHE A 266 8.65 -27.06 -9.58
C PHE A 266 8.26 -28.30 -8.73
N ARG A 267 7.60 -29.31 -9.31
CA ARG A 267 7.40 -30.61 -8.68
C ARG A 267 8.72 -31.40 -8.68
N GLY A 268 9.56 -31.14 -7.71
CA GLY A 268 10.85 -31.80 -7.56
C GLY A 268 11.78 -31.12 -6.57
N VAL A 269 11.41 -29.96 -6.05
CA VAL A 269 12.11 -29.39 -4.90
C VAL A 269 11.72 -30.22 -3.68
N GLN A 270 12.45 -31.29 -3.42
CA GLN A 270 12.37 -31.99 -2.14
C GLN A 270 12.79 -30.97 -1.07
N VAL A 271 11.88 -30.68 -0.15
CA VAL A 271 12.24 -29.99 1.09
C VAL A 271 13.34 -30.83 1.72
N CYS A 272 14.59 -30.36 1.69
CA CYS A 272 15.68 -30.99 2.39
C CYS A 272 15.34 -30.96 3.88
N LYS A 273 14.77 -32.05 4.40
CA LYS A 273 14.72 -32.26 5.83
C LYS A 273 16.16 -32.44 6.28
N PRO A 274 16.69 -31.68 7.23
CA PRO A 274 18.00 -31.88 7.76
C PRO A 274 18.07 -33.33 8.29
N LYS A 275 19.04 -34.09 7.83
CA LYS A 275 19.20 -35.52 8.21
C LYS A 275 19.57 -35.71 9.68
N GLN A 276 19.89 -34.63 10.38
CA GLN A 276 20.19 -34.61 11.81
C GLN A 276 19.62 -33.36 12.45
N PRO A 277 19.13 -33.40 13.70
CA PRO A 277 18.78 -32.17 14.42
C PRO A 277 20.06 -31.31 14.52
N PRO A 278 19.92 -29.98 14.41
CA PRO A 278 21.07 -29.09 14.54
C PRO A 278 21.75 -29.34 15.89
N GLU A 279 23.09 -29.49 15.86
CA GLU A 279 23.85 -29.63 17.09
C GLU A 279 23.58 -28.46 18.04
N PRO A 280 23.47 -28.72 19.36
CA PRO A 280 23.23 -27.65 20.31
C PRO A 280 24.38 -26.64 20.26
N VAL A 281 24.05 -25.36 20.00
CA VAL A 281 25.03 -24.28 20.00
C VAL A 281 25.34 -23.95 21.44
N TYR A 282 26.50 -24.37 21.92
CA TYR A 282 26.97 -24.06 23.27
C TYR A 282 27.30 -22.55 23.40
N ALA A 283 27.03 -21.98 24.57
CA ALA A 283 27.31 -20.57 24.88
C ALA A 283 28.78 -20.16 24.66
N THR A 284 29.71 -21.12 24.72
CA THR A 284 31.13 -20.92 24.40
C THR A 284 31.38 -20.46 22.97
N ARG A 285 30.51 -20.80 22.02
CA ARG A 285 30.63 -20.36 20.63
C ARG A 285 30.41 -18.85 20.46
N PHE A 286 29.67 -18.22 21.36
CA PHE A 286 29.50 -16.76 21.41
C PHE A 286 30.83 -16.05 21.62
N PHE A 287 31.65 -16.54 22.55
CA PHE A 287 32.97 -15.95 22.83
C PHE A 287 33.96 -16.19 21.69
N THR A 288 33.86 -17.31 20.98
CA THR A 288 34.69 -17.58 19.80
C THR A 288 34.38 -16.62 18.67
N VAL A 289 33.09 -16.42 18.35
CA VAL A 289 32.63 -15.49 17.30
C VAL A 289 33.01 -14.04 17.63
N ILE A 290 32.88 -13.62 18.88
CA ILE A 290 33.31 -12.28 19.30
C ILE A 290 34.85 -12.14 19.17
N GLY A 291 35.60 -13.15 19.61
CA GLY A 291 37.06 -13.17 19.52
C GLY A 291 37.53 -13.05 18.05
N GLU A 292 36.93 -13.82 17.14
CA GLU A 292 37.21 -13.74 15.69
C GLU A 292 36.81 -12.40 15.11
N SER A 293 35.64 -11.87 15.47
CA SER A 293 35.14 -10.57 14.98
C SER A 293 36.03 -9.41 15.44
N VAL A 294 36.54 -9.47 16.66
CA VAL A 294 37.47 -8.45 17.20
C VAL A 294 38.83 -8.57 16.53
N SER A 295 39.36 -9.78 16.36
CA SER A 295 40.68 -10.02 15.75
C SER A 295 40.72 -9.62 14.28
N GLN A 296 39.59 -9.69 13.57
CA GLN A 296 39.45 -9.29 12.15
C GLN A 296 38.99 -7.82 11.99
N SER A 297 38.79 -7.08 13.08
CA SER A 297 38.40 -5.68 12.98
C SER A 297 39.52 -4.83 12.36
N SER A 298 39.12 -3.85 11.56
CA SER A 298 40.06 -2.94 10.89
C SER A 298 41.01 -2.22 11.85
N LEU A 299 40.57 -2.01 13.10
CA LEU A 299 41.37 -1.38 14.15
C LEU A 299 42.49 -2.32 14.65
N VAL A 300 42.21 -3.58 14.89
CA VAL A 300 43.19 -4.58 15.32
C VAL A 300 44.18 -4.87 14.19
N THR A 301 43.73 -4.96 12.99
CA THR A 301 44.58 -5.15 11.78
C THR A 301 45.50 -3.94 11.58
N TYR A 302 44.99 -2.73 11.78
CA TYR A 302 45.82 -1.51 11.75
C TYR A 302 46.89 -1.47 12.82
N LEU A 303 46.56 -1.81 14.07
CA LEU A 303 47.51 -1.85 15.18
C LEU A 303 48.57 -2.95 15.00
N GLN A 304 48.21 -4.12 14.46
CA GLN A 304 49.15 -5.19 14.12
C GLN A 304 50.13 -4.75 13.03
N HIS A 305 49.68 -4.06 12.01
CA HIS A 305 50.57 -3.51 10.97
C HIS A 305 51.54 -2.43 11.52
N GLN A 306 51.05 -1.60 12.40
CA GLN A 306 51.93 -0.59 13.06
C GLN A 306 53.01 -1.26 13.93
N TRP A 307 52.67 -2.30 14.66
CA TRP A 307 53.62 -3.00 15.55
C TRP A 307 54.65 -3.81 14.75
N GLN A 308 54.29 -4.44 13.65
CA GLN A 308 55.21 -5.12 12.74
C GLN A 308 56.16 -4.17 12.03
N GLY A 309 55.74 -2.90 11.83
CA GLY A 309 56.58 -1.85 11.25
C GLY A 309 57.64 -1.36 12.18
N TRP A 310 57.46 -1.44 13.51
CA TRP A 310 58.43 -1.01 14.54
C TRP A 310 59.50 -2.08 14.78
N GLY A 311 59.23 -3.36 14.61
CA GLY A 311 60.17 -4.46 14.76
C GLY A 311 61.18 -4.61 13.64
N LYS A 312 61.11 -3.85 12.55
CA LYS A 312 62.04 -3.87 11.40
C LYS A 312 62.99 -2.67 11.36
N LYS A 313 63.00 -1.81 12.39
CA LYS A 313 63.88 -0.64 12.50
C LYS A 313 64.77 -0.66 13.76
N ALA A 314 65.02 -1.85 14.33
CA ALA A 314 66.01 -2.06 15.40
C ALA A 314 67.12 -2.99 14.91
#